data_608e0602964b9e0f4f7f37ad3a60faca
#
_entry.id   608e0602964b9e0f4f7f37ad3a60faca
#
_cell.length_a   1.000
_cell.length_b   1.000
_cell.length_c   1.000
_cell.angle_alpha   90.00
_cell.angle_beta   90.00
_cell.angle_gamma   90.00
#
_symmetry.space_group_name_H-M   'P 1'
#
loop_
_entity.id
_entity.type
_entity.pdbx_description
1 polymer ?
#
loop_
_entity_poly.entity_id
_entity_poly.type
_entity_poly.pdbx_seq_one_letter_code
_entity_poly.pdbx_strand_id
1 'polypeptide(L)'
;MKKLLITGFDPFGGETVNPAWEAVKLLPDTIGEYVLYKLEIPTVFGVAASTVLNKAAQIHPDVILCIGQAGTRNAVTPERIGINIRSARIADNTGNQPLEQPIVPNGPDGLFSTVPVKAMADAITAAGLPGAISNTAGTFVCNDTLYTLLHHFQNTLVRVGFIHVPWLPEQGSPSLPLADTAKALEAAISAL
;
A
#
# COMPACT_ATOMS: atom_id res chain seq x y z
N MET A 1 -6.05 13.77 -17.93
CA MET A 1 -5.79 12.46 -17.30
C MET A 1 -5.68 12.69 -15.80
N LYS A 2 -6.20 11.78 -15.00
CA LYS A 2 -6.09 11.80 -13.54
C LYS A 2 -4.68 11.41 -13.11
N LYS A 3 -4.24 11.89 -11.96
CA LYS A 3 -2.92 11.58 -11.40
C LYS A 3 -3.04 10.52 -10.31
N LEU A 4 -2.33 9.42 -10.45
CA LEU A 4 -2.18 8.38 -9.45
C LEU A 4 -0.78 8.44 -8.83
N LEU A 5 -0.68 8.81 -7.55
CA LEU A 5 0.56 8.60 -6.79
C LEU A 5 0.58 7.15 -6.30
N ILE A 6 1.49 6.36 -6.84
CA ILE A 6 1.66 4.96 -6.44
C ILE A 6 3.01 4.78 -5.76
N THR A 7 3.02 4.11 -4.59
CA THR A 7 4.25 3.92 -3.82
C THR A 7 4.54 2.46 -3.55
N GLY A 8 5.82 2.13 -3.36
CA GLY A 8 6.27 0.85 -2.81
C GLY A 8 7.31 1.11 -1.73
N PHE A 9 7.40 0.22 -0.76
CA PHE A 9 8.37 0.34 0.33
C PHE A 9 9.75 -0.17 -0.06
N ASP A 10 10.79 0.40 0.55
CA ASP A 10 12.15 -0.12 0.52
C ASP A 10 12.25 -1.49 1.21
N PRO A 11 13.34 -2.26 1.01
CA PRO A 11 13.59 -3.50 1.74
C PRO A 11 13.66 -3.30 3.25
N PHE A 12 13.15 -4.26 4.03
CA PHE A 12 13.14 -4.24 5.51
C PHE A 12 13.28 -5.65 6.09
N GLY A 13 13.53 -5.74 7.40
CA GLY A 13 13.57 -7.02 8.11
C GLY A 13 14.71 -7.96 7.68
N GLY A 14 15.81 -7.42 7.13
CA GLY A 14 16.93 -8.20 6.64
C GLY A 14 16.81 -8.67 5.18
N GLU A 15 15.69 -8.37 4.53
CA GLU A 15 15.49 -8.64 3.10
C GLU A 15 16.32 -7.67 2.23
N THR A 16 16.70 -8.12 1.05
CA THR A 16 17.43 -7.30 0.06
C THR A 16 16.53 -6.72 -1.03
N VAL A 17 15.29 -7.19 -1.09
CA VAL A 17 14.29 -6.81 -2.09
C VAL A 17 12.93 -6.64 -1.42
N ASN A 18 12.11 -5.71 -1.94
CA ASN A 18 10.72 -5.59 -1.54
C ASN A 18 9.82 -5.75 -2.78
N PRO A 19 9.00 -6.81 -2.88
CA PRO A 19 8.15 -7.08 -4.03
C PRO A 19 7.20 -5.94 -4.38
N ALA A 20 6.81 -5.14 -3.39
CA ALA A 20 5.93 -4.00 -3.61
C ALA A 20 6.58 -2.94 -4.51
N TRP A 21 7.79 -2.51 -4.18
CA TRP A 21 8.51 -1.54 -5.00
C TRP A 21 8.93 -2.13 -6.35
N GLU A 22 9.42 -3.37 -6.37
CA GLU A 22 9.79 -4.04 -7.60
C GLU A 22 8.62 -4.12 -8.59
N ALA A 23 7.42 -4.48 -8.12
CA ALA A 23 6.23 -4.53 -8.96
C ALA A 23 5.79 -3.13 -9.43
N VAL A 24 5.84 -2.11 -8.57
CA VAL A 24 5.51 -0.73 -8.95
C VAL A 24 6.43 -0.21 -10.06
N LYS A 25 7.72 -0.56 -10.03
CA LYS A 25 8.67 -0.17 -11.10
C LYS A 25 8.27 -0.72 -12.47
N LEU A 26 7.69 -1.93 -12.52
CA LEU A 26 7.29 -2.58 -13.77
C LEU A 26 6.00 -2.04 -14.38
N LEU A 27 5.18 -1.31 -13.63
CA LEU A 27 3.95 -0.74 -14.17
C LEU A 27 4.26 0.24 -15.31
N PRO A 28 3.40 0.36 -16.32
CA PRO A 28 3.53 1.39 -17.35
C PRO A 28 3.31 2.79 -16.74
N ASP A 29 3.70 3.83 -17.47
CA ASP A 29 3.53 5.22 -17.00
C ASP A 29 2.06 5.68 -17.00
N THR A 30 1.20 4.95 -17.73
CA THR A 30 -0.23 5.20 -17.80
C THR A 30 -1.03 3.91 -17.75
N ILE A 31 -2.13 3.91 -16.99
CA ILE A 31 -3.12 2.81 -16.95
C ILE A 31 -4.50 3.45 -17.03
N GLY A 32 -5.27 3.11 -18.07
CA GLY A 32 -6.59 3.69 -18.29
C GLY A 32 -6.53 5.22 -18.34
N GLU A 33 -7.26 5.89 -17.46
CA GLU A 33 -7.30 7.36 -17.38
C GLU A 33 -6.21 7.96 -16.47
N TYR A 34 -5.35 7.13 -15.85
CA TYR A 34 -4.36 7.55 -14.88
C TYR A 34 -2.96 7.69 -15.46
N VAL A 35 -2.28 8.79 -15.14
CA VAL A 35 -0.81 8.94 -15.22
C VAL A 35 -0.24 8.55 -13.86
N LEU A 36 0.75 7.65 -13.85
CA LEU A 36 1.36 7.10 -12.65
C LEU A 36 2.59 7.89 -12.24
N TYR A 37 2.58 8.37 -10.99
CA TYR A 37 3.74 8.95 -10.32
C TYR A 37 4.25 7.92 -9.31
N LYS A 38 5.34 7.22 -9.66
CA LYS A 38 5.93 6.16 -8.86
C LYS A 38 6.88 6.75 -7.82
N LEU A 39 6.83 6.25 -6.59
CA LEU A 39 7.66 6.73 -5.49
C LEU A 39 8.06 5.58 -4.57
N GLU A 40 9.36 5.39 -4.37
CA GLU A 40 9.85 4.54 -3.29
C GLU A 40 9.76 5.27 -1.96
N ILE A 41 9.29 4.59 -0.91
CA ILE A 41 9.13 5.15 0.43
C ILE A 41 9.84 4.27 1.48
N PRO A 42 10.41 4.88 2.55
CA PRO A 42 11.12 4.13 3.55
C PRO A 42 10.17 3.34 4.45
N THR A 43 10.59 2.15 4.90
CA THR A 43 9.88 1.37 5.92
C THR A 43 10.20 1.92 7.31
N VAL A 44 9.69 3.12 7.60
CA VAL A 44 9.93 3.88 8.83
C VAL A 44 8.63 4.55 9.28
N PHE A 45 8.23 4.32 10.54
CA PHE A 45 7.04 4.91 11.15
C PHE A 45 7.01 6.43 11.01
N GLY A 46 5.89 6.97 10.57
CA GLY A 46 5.67 8.40 10.35
C GLY A 46 6.40 8.97 9.14
N VAL A 47 7.63 8.49 8.83
CA VAL A 47 8.42 8.97 7.69
C VAL A 47 7.84 8.50 6.37
N ALA A 48 7.38 7.25 6.28
CA ALA A 48 6.70 6.74 5.08
C ALA A 48 5.53 7.65 4.68
N ALA A 49 4.60 7.89 5.61
CA ALA A 49 3.45 8.75 5.36
C ALA A 49 3.84 10.19 5.02
N SER A 50 4.79 10.79 5.75
CA SER A 50 5.24 12.15 5.48
C SER A 50 5.91 12.30 4.10
N THR A 51 6.63 11.28 3.65
CA THR A 51 7.22 11.23 2.29
C THR A 51 6.13 11.25 1.23
N VAL A 52 5.07 10.45 1.41
CA VAL A 52 3.91 10.45 0.51
C VAL A 52 3.20 11.80 0.50
N LEU A 53 2.94 12.39 1.69
CA LEU A 53 2.29 13.70 1.82
C LEU A 53 3.09 14.81 1.13
N ASN A 54 4.42 14.83 1.30
CA ASN A 54 5.29 15.81 0.64
C ASN A 54 5.22 15.68 -0.90
N LYS A 55 5.19 14.46 -1.42
CA LYS A 55 5.03 14.23 -2.86
C LYS A 55 3.64 14.60 -3.34
N ALA A 56 2.60 14.25 -2.59
CA ALA A 56 1.22 14.61 -2.90
C ALA A 56 1.00 16.13 -2.98
N ALA A 57 1.63 16.89 -2.08
CA ALA A 57 1.59 18.37 -2.11
C ALA A 57 2.22 18.97 -3.39
N GLN A 58 3.20 18.26 -3.99
CA GLN A 58 3.85 18.72 -5.23
C GLN A 58 3.04 18.41 -6.49
N ILE A 59 2.42 17.22 -6.55
CA ILE A 59 1.78 16.73 -7.78
C ILE A 59 0.26 16.89 -7.77
N HIS A 60 -0.36 17.07 -6.60
CA HIS A 60 -1.82 17.15 -6.42
C HIS A 60 -2.52 15.92 -7.05
N PRO A 61 -2.37 14.70 -6.50
CA PRO A 61 -2.93 13.50 -7.08
C PRO A 61 -4.44 13.42 -6.85
N ASP A 62 -5.14 12.73 -7.76
CA ASP A 62 -6.55 12.34 -7.59
C ASP A 62 -6.69 11.09 -6.72
N VAL A 63 -5.67 10.22 -6.78
CA VAL A 63 -5.61 8.95 -6.04
C VAL A 63 -4.22 8.74 -5.48
N ILE A 64 -4.14 8.22 -4.25
CA ILE A 64 -2.92 7.72 -3.63
C ILE A 64 -3.13 6.23 -3.37
N LEU A 65 -2.26 5.38 -3.91
CA LEU A 65 -2.27 3.94 -3.71
C LEU A 65 -0.91 3.47 -3.23
N CYS A 66 -0.83 3.02 -1.98
CA CYS A 66 0.40 2.48 -1.41
C CYS A 66 0.42 0.97 -1.55
N ILE A 67 1.59 0.43 -1.91
CA ILE A 67 1.79 -1.02 -2.07
C ILE A 67 2.79 -1.48 -1.02
N GLY A 68 2.47 -2.54 -0.29
CA GLY A 68 3.31 -3.12 0.76
C GLY A 68 3.45 -4.63 0.63
N GLN A 69 4.50 -5.18 1.23
CA GLN A 69 4.75 -6.62 1.30
C GLN A 69 4.01 -7.25 2.49
N ALA A 70 3.33 -8.37 2.26
CA ALA A 70 2.78 -9.21 3.32
C ALA A 70 3.08 -10.70 3.02
N GLY A 71 4.24 -11.17 3.47
CA GLY A 71 4.79 -12.48 3.12
C GLY A 71 3.99 -13.70 3.60
N THR A 72 3.01 -13.51 4.48
CA THR A 72 2.12 -14.61 4.92
C THR A 72 0.87 -14.75 4.07
N ARG A 73 0.69 -13.89 3.06
CA ARG A 73 -0.49 -13.91 2.19
C ARG A 73 -0.23 -14.65 0.89
N ASN A 74 -1.25 -15.32 0.39
CA ASN A 74 -1.23 -16.06 -0.88
C ASN A 74 -1.99 -15.32 -2.01
N ALA A 75 -2.38 -14.06 -1.79
CA ALA A 75 -3.15 -13.25 -2.72
C ALA A 75 -2.72 -11.79 -2.66
N VAL A 76 -2.94 -11.06 -3.75
CA VAL A 76 -2.85 -9.59 -3.79
C VAL A 76 -4.13 -9.02 -3.18
N THR A 77 -3.97 -8.22 -2.13
CA THR A 77 -5.09 -7.88 -1.24
C THR A 77 -5.25 -6.37 -1.05
N PRO A 78 -6.22 -5.72 -1.71
CA PRO A 78 -6.66 -4.38 -1.34
C PRO A 78 -7.16 -4.34 0.11
N GLU A 79 -6.64 -3.39 0.88
CA GLU A 79 -6.97 -3.21 2.29
C GLU A 79 -8.22 -2.36 2.46
N ARG A 80 -9.18 -2.88 3.24
CA ARG A 80 -10.46 -2.21 3.49
C ARG A 80 -10.35 -1.07 4.48
N ILE A 81 -9.46 -1.18 5.48
CA ILE A 81 -9.43 -0.29 6.65
C ILE A 81 -8.00 -0.11 7.16
N GLY A 82 -7.66 1.10 7.60
CA GLY A 82 -6.54 1.40 8.49
C GLY A 82 -7.05 1.63 9.90
N ILE A 83 -6.33 1.16 10.92
CA ILE A 83 -6.68 1.31 12.34
C ILE A 83 -5.70 2.23 13.06
N ASN A 84 -6.17 2.96 14.07
CA ASN A 84 -5.41 3.99 14.77
C ASN A 84 -4.44 3.41 15.82
N ILE A 85 -3.57 2.50 15.41
CA ILE A 85 -2.61 1.88 16.32
C ILE A 85 -1.28 1.56 15.63
N ARG A 86 -0.18 1.80 16.33
CA ARG A 86 1.18 1.31 16.07
C ARG A 86 1.55 0.26 17.09
N SER A 87 1.84 -0.96 16.64
CA SER A 87 2.34 -2.02 17.53
C SER A 87 3.23 -2.95 16.71
N ALA A 88 4.55 -2.85 16.90
CA ALA A 88 5.54 -3.46 16.03
C ALA A 88 6.20 -4.68 16.66
N ARG A 89 6.14 -5.85 15.97
CA ARG A 89 6.85 -7.07 16.39
C ARG A 89 8.36 -6.99 16.13
N ILE A 90 8.76 -6.20 15.15
CA ILE A 90 10.16 -5.95 14.77
C ILE A 90 10.39 -4.44 14.68
N ALA A 91 11.63 -4.00 14.80
CA ALA A 91 11.98 -2.60 14.57
C ALA A 91 11.81 -2.23 13.09
N ASP A 92 11.51 -0.96 12.82
CA ASP A 92 11.58 -0.39 11.49
C ASP A 92 13.04 -0.18 11.04
N ASN A 93 13.25 0.35 9.83
CA ASN A 93 14.60 0.54 9.27
C ASN A 93 15.48 1.56 10.02
N THR A 94 14.93 2.28 10.99
CA THR A 94 15.69 3.22 11.86
C THR A 94 15.76 2.76 13.32
N GLY A 95 15.26 1.55 13.62
CA GLY A 95 15.31 0.97 14.95
C GLY A 95 14.10 1.31 15.83
N ASN A 96 13.07 1.99 15.32
CA ASN A 96 11.87 2.28 16.09
C ASN A 96 10.97 1.05 16.18
N GLN A 97 10.52 0.74 17.39
CA GLN A 97 9.63 -0.39 17.66
C GLN A 97 8.50 0.05 18.60
N PRO A 98 7.53 0.85 18.12
CA PRO A 98 6.42 1.31 18.96
C PRO A 98 5.55 0.14 19.43
N LEU A 99 4.97 0.28 20.62
CA LEU A 99 4.07 -0.70 21.22
C LEU A 99 2.79 0.02 21.67
N GLU A 100 1.65 -0.44 21.16
CA GLU A 100 0.30 0.03 21.54
C GLU A 100 0.15 1.56 21.57
N GLN A 101 0.68 2.25 20.55
CA GLN A 101 0.61 3.70 20.46
C GLN A 101 -0.44 4.13 19.43
N PRO A 102 -1.26 5.17 19.69
CA PRO A 102 -2.12 5.73 18.67
C PRO A 102 -1.28 6.39 17.56
N ILE A 103 -1.74 6.26 16.30
CA ILE A 103 -1.13 6.96 15.16
C ILE A 103 -1.47 8.45 15.25
N VAL A 104 -2.74 8.76 15.45
CA VAL A 104 -3.25 10.12 15.67
C VAL A 104 -3.92 10.17 17.04
N PRO A 105 -3.40 10.94 18.00
CA PRO A 105 -4.05 11.11 19.30
C PRO A 105 -5.48 11.64 19.13
N ASN A 106 -6.44 10.97 19.80
CA ASN A 106 -7.87 11.29 19.71
C ASN A 106 -8.49 11.16 18.30
N GLY A 107 -7.78 10.55 17.34
CA GLY A 107 -8.34 10.20 16.05
C GLY A 107 -9.34 9.04 16.14
N PRO A 108 -10.19 8.82 15.12
CA PRO A 108 -11.11 7.67 15.10
C PRO A 108 -10.36 6.33 15.15
N ASP A 109 -10.96 5.29 15.73
CA ASP A 109 -10.33 3.97 15.88
C ASP A 109 -9.94 3.33 14.54
N GLY A 110 -10.70 3.61 13.48
CA GLY A 110 -10.42 3.10 12.14
C GLY A 110 -11.02 3.98 11.05
N LEU A 111 -10.39 3.95 9.88
CA LEU A 111 -10.79 4.69 8.69
C LEU A 111 -10.83 3.74 7.49
N PHE A 112 -11.95 3.70 6.79
CA PHE A 112 -12.09 2.91 5.57
C PHE A 112 -11.30 3.53 4.41
N SER A 113 -10.66 2.66 3.59
CA SER A 113 -10.11 3.04 2.30
C SER A 113 -11.17 3.70 1.43
N THR A 114 -10.80 4.74 0.70
CA THR A 114 -11.71 5.50 -0.16
C THR A 114 -11.62 5.08 -1.64
N VAL A 115 -10.79 4.07 -1.94
CA VAL A 115 -10.75 3.37 -3.24
C VAL A 115 -11.75 2.21 -3.27
N PRO A 116 -12.20 1.74 -4.45
CA PRO A 116 -13.21 0.69 -4.58
C PRO A 116 -12.59 -0.71 -4.35
N VAL A 117 -12.22 -1.04 -3.11
CA VAL A 117 -11.47 -2.27 -2.74
C VAL A 117 -12.10 -3.56 -3.29
N LYS A 118 -13.46 -3.63 -3.37
CA LYS A 118 -14.13 -4.81 -3.93
C LYS A 118 -13.91 -4.91 -5.42
N ALA A 119 -14.11 -3.84 -6.17
CA ALA A 119 -13.91 -3.82 -7.62
C ALA A 119 -12.44 -4.15 -7.97
N MET A 120 -11.49 -3.63 -7.18
CA MET A 120 -10.08 -3.94 -7.35
C MET A 120 -9.76 -5.42 -7.15
N ALA A 121 -10.29 -6.06 -6.09
CA ALA A 121 -10.10 -7.49 -5.83
C ALA A 121 -10.77 -8.35 -6.92
N ASP A 122 -11.99 -7.99 -7.35
CA ASP A 122 -12.70 -8.67 -8.43
C ASP A 122 -11.94 -8.57 -9.77
N ALA A 123 -11.34 -7.40 -10.09
CA ALA A 123 -10.55 -7.20 -11.30
C ALA A 123 -9.26 -8.07 -11.30
N ILE A 124 -8.56 -8.18 -10.16
CA ILE A 124 -7.43 -9.09 -10.02
C ILE A 124 -7.85 -10.53 -10.30
N THR A 125 -8.97 -10.97 -9.71
CA THR A 125 -9.51 -12.33 -9.92
C THR A 125 -9.94 -12.55 -11.36
N ALA A 126 -10.58 -11.58 -11.99
CA ALA A 126 -10.98 -11.65 -13.40
C ALA A 126 -9.77 -11.72 -14.35
N ALA A 127 -8.62 -11.20 -13.96
CA ALA A 127 -7.35 -11.34 -14.68
C ALA A 127 -6.68 -12.72 -14.49
N GLY A 128 -7.34 -13.65 -13.78
CA GLY A 128 -6.81 -15.00 -13.51
C GLY A 128 -5.74 -15.05 -12.41
N LEU A 129 -5.66 -14.01 -11.57
CA LEU A 129 -4.66 -13.87 -10.51
C LEU A 129 -5.31 -13.97 -9.12
N PRO A 130 -4.56 -14.34 -8.07
CA PRO A 130 -5.12 -14.47 -6.73
C PRO A 130 -5.43 -13.08 -6.14
N GLY A 131 -6.69 -12.70 -6.15
CA GLY A 131 -7.22 -11.45 -5.58
C GLY A 131 -8.15 -11.72 -4.41
N ALA A 132 -8.03 -10.97 -3.31
CA ALA A 132 -8.94 -11.04 -2.16
C ALA A 132 -8.99 -9.70 -1.42
N ILE A 133 -10.09 -9.42 -0.70
CA ILE A 133 -10.18 -8.25 0.16
C ILE A 133 -9.52 -8.56 1.50
N SER A 134 -8.72 -7.63 2.01
CA SER A 134 -8.19 -7.69 3.37
C SER A 134 -8.94 -6.74 4.30
N ASN A 135 -9.19 -7.19 5.53
CA ASN A 135 -9.81 -6.40 6.58
C ASN A 135 -8.82 -5.92 7.64
N THR A 136 -7.53 -6.09 7.42
CA THR A 136 -6.48 -5.59 8.32
C THR A 136 -5.15 -5.41 7.60
N ALA A 137 -4.60 -4.21 7.67
CA ALA A 137 -3.24 -3.91 7.22
C ALA A 137 -2.17 -4.22 8.31
N GLY A 138 -2.57 -4.84 9.41
CA GLY A 138 -1.73 -5.07 10.58
C GLY A 138 -1.56 -3.80 11.42
N THR A 139 -0.41 -3.70 12.11
CA THR A 139 -0.10 -2.57 13.02
C THR A 139 1.34 -2.05 12.82
N PHE A 140 1.98 -2.43 11.73
CA PHE A 140 3.31 -1.99 11.34
C PHE A 140 3.25 -0.73 10.44
N VAL A 141 4.34 -0.39 9.78
CA VAL A 141 4.49 0.83 8.95
C VAL A 141 3.44 0.91 7.83
N CYS A 142 2.96 -0.21 7.29
CA CYS A 142 1.90 -0.23 6.27
C CYS A 142 0.59 0.37 6.79
N ASN A 143 0.14 -0.09 7.95
CA ASN A 143 -1.06 0.45 8.59
C ASN A 143 -0.87 1.90 9.04
N ASP A 144 0.29 2.24 9.59
CA ASP A 144 0.65 3.62 9.95
C ASP A 144 0.51 4.56 8.75
N THR A 145 1.06 4.15 7.61
CA THR A 145 0.98 4.92 6.35
C THR A 145 -0.46 5.04 5.87
N LEU A 146 -1.19 3.93 5.78
CA LEU A 146 -2.59 3.93 5.32
C LEU A 146 -3.46 4.81 6.20
N TYR A 147 -3.42 4.61 7.53
CA TYR A 147 -4.25 5.38 8.45
C TYR A 147 -3.93 6.87 8.41
N THR A 148 -2.63 7.24 8.44
CA THR A 148 -2.20 8.64 8.39
C THR A 148 -2.69 9.33 7.11
N LEU A 149 -2.58 8.69 5.96
CA LEU A 149 -3.05 9.25 4.69
C LEU A 149 -4.57 9.36 4.66
N LEU A 150 -5.31 8.33 5.11
CA LEU A 150 -6.77 8.38 5.21
C LEU A 150 -7.23 9.52 6.14
N HIS A 151 -6.56 9.69 7.27
CA HIS A 151 -6.86 10.76 8.21
C HIS A 151 -6.56 12.15 7.62
N HIS A 152 -5.44 12.31 6.91
CA HIS A 152 -5.05 13.59 6.30
C HIS A 152 -6.01 14.01 5.19
N PHE A 153 -6.45 13.07 4.35
CA PHE A 153 -7.30 13.35 3.20
C PHE A 153 -8.80 13.21 3.50
N GLN A 154 -9.20 13.08 4.77
CA GLN A 154 -10.60 13.17 5.15
C GLN A 154 -11.22 14.47 4.61
N ASN A 155 -12.45 14.38 4.13
CA ASN A 155 -13.19 15.55 3.59
C ASN A 155 -12.53 16.22 2.36
N THR A 156 -11.65 15.50 1.66
CA THR A 156 -11.11 15.91 0.37
C THR A 156 -11.62 15.00 -0.75
N LEU A 157 -11.33 15.36 -2.01
CA LEU A 157 -11.65 14.52 -3.17
C LEU A 157 -10.55 13.50 -3.48
N VAL A 158 -9.40 13.54 -2.79
CA VAL A 158 -8.30 12.59 -2.98
C VAL A 158 -8.69 11.24 -2.41
N ARG A 159 -8.67 10.21 -3.26
CA ARG A 159 -8.93 8.84 -2.82
C ARG A 159 -7.64 8.18 -2.34
N VAL A 160 -7.73 7.45 -1.25
CA VAL A 160 -6.57 6.77 -0.62
C VAL A 160 -6.88 5.29 -0.46
N GLY A 161 -5.91 4.45 -0.79
CA GLY A 161 -5.97 3.01 -0.62
C GLY A 161 -4.60 2.39 -0.39
N PHE A 162 -4.61 1.10 -0.09
CA PHE A 162 -3.43 0.28 0.13
C PHE A 162 -3.65 -1.11 -0.45
N ILE A 163 -2.61 -1.72 -1.05
CA ILE A 163 -2.61 -3.11 -1.48
C ILE A 163 -1.41 -3.82 -0.87
N HIS A 164 -1.64 -4.96 -0.24
CA HIS A 164 -0.56 -5.87 0.11
C HIS A 164 -0.34 -6.92 -0.98
N VAL A 165 0.95 -7.19 -1.25
CA VAL A 165 1.39 -8.22 -2.19
C VAL A 165 2.17 -9.33 -1.45
N PRO A 166 2.11 -10.59 -1.93
CA PRO A 166 2.89 -11.69 -1.38
C PRO A 166 4.40 -11.52 -1.56
N TRP A 167 5.18 -12.40 -0.96
CA TRP A 167 6.60 -12.59 -1.25
C TRP A 167 6.83 -12.95 -2.72
N LEU A 168 8.06 -12.71 -3.19
CA LEU A 168 8.58 -13.33 -4.41
C LEU A 168 8.97 -14.79 -4.13
N PRO A 169 9.00 -15.68 -5.14
CA PRO A 169 9.37 -17.10 -4.96
C PRO A 169 10.73 -17.30 -4.27
N GLU A 170 11.69 -16.42 -4.50
CA GLU A 170 13.02 -16.47 -3.86
C GLU A 170 13.02 -16.05 -2.38
N GLN A 171 11.98 -15.36 -1.90
CA GLN A 171 11.86 -14.97 -0.50
C GLN A 171 11.18 -16.03 0.37
N GLY A 172 10.30 -16.87 -0.20
CA GLY A 172 9.61 -17.91 0.54
C GLY A 172 8.25 -18.31 -0.02
N SER A 173 7.43 -18.91 0.84
CA SER A 173 6.07 -19.36 0.50
C SER A 173 5.10 -19.02 1.63
N PRO A 174 3.85 -18.55 1.31
CA PRO A 174 3.30 -18.38 -0.04
C PRO A 174 3.97 -17.22 -0.80
N SER A 175 3.96 -17.29 -2.13
CA SER A 175 4.62 -16.30 -2.98
C SER A 175 3.87 -16.09 -4.31
N LEU A 176 4.19 -15.00 -5.00
CA LEU A 176 3.68 -14.70 -6.34
C LEU A 176 4.83 -14.18 -7.21
N PRO A 177 5.00 -14.67 -8.45
CA PRO A 177 6.01 -14.14 -9.36
C PRO A 177 5.86 -12.62 -9.57
N LEU A 178 6.98 -11.91 -9.70
CA LEU A 178 7.00 -10.46 -9.84
C LEU A 178 6.13 -9.95 -11.01
N ALA A 179 6.19 -10.64 -12.15
CA ALA A 179 5.40 -10.28 -13.33
C ALA A 179 3.87 -10.43 -13.07
N ASP A 180 3.48 -11.46 -12.31
CA ASP A 180 2.08 -11.67 -11.95
C ASP A 180 1.61 -10.67 -10.89
N THR A 181 2.49 -10.29 -9.96
CA THR A 181 2.24 -9.20 -9.01
C THR A 181 2.00 -7.89 -9.74
N ALA A 182 2.84 -7.53 -10.72
CA ALA A 182 2.68 -6.32 -11.52
C ALA A 182 1.36 -6.34 -12.31
N LYS A 183 1.00 -7.46 -12.95
CA LYS A 183 -0.28 -7.62 -13.66
C LYS A 183 -1.48 -7.48 -12.71
N ALA A 184 -1.39 -8.02 -11.50
CA ALA A 184 -2.44 -7.89 -10.49
C ALA A 184 -2.63 -6.42 -10.07
N LEU A 185 -1.54 -5.68 -9.90
CA LEU A 185 -1.61 -4.24 -9.62
C LEU A 185 -2.21 -3.46 -10.80
N GLU A 186 -1.83 -3.78 -12.04
CA GLU A 186 -2.40 -3.16 -13.24
C GLU A 186 -3.92 -3.40 -13.34
N ALA A 187 -4.37 -4.64 -13.09
CA ALA A 187 -5.79 -4.98 -13.05
C ALA A 187 -6.53 -4.20 -11.95
N ALA A 188 -5.95 -4.12 -10.75
CA ALA A 188 -6.53 -3.35 -9.63
C ALA A 188 -6.65 -1.85 -9.96
N ILE A 189 -5.62 -1.25 -10.57
CA ILE A 189 -5.61 0.17 -10.97
C ILE A 189 -6.65 0.44 -12.06
N SER A 190 -6.85 -0.48 -12.99
CA SER A 190 -7.87 -0.37 -14.04
C SER A 190 -9.30 -0.33 -13.50
N ALA A 191 -9.52 -0.74 -12.25
CA ALA A 191 -10.81 -0.73 -11.56
C ALA A 191 -11.01 0.47 -10.64
N LEU A 192 -10.07 1.44 -10.62
CA LEU A 192 -10.16 2.70 -9.84
C LEU A 192 -11.22 3.69 -10.48
#